data_a5094caf56350515c005835be7fb4847
#
_entry.id   a5094caf56350515c005835be7fb4847
#
_cell.length_a   1.000
_cell.length_b   1.000
_cell.length_c   1.000
_cell.angle_alpha   90.00
_cell.angle_beta   90.00
_cell.angle_gamma   90.00
#
_symmetry.space_group_name_H-M   'P 1'
#
loop_
_entity.id
_entity.type
_entity.pdbx_description
1 polymer ?
#
loop_
_entity_poly.entity_id
_entity_poly.type
_entity_poly.pdbx_seq_one_letter_code
_entity_poly.pdbx_strand_id
1 'polypeptide(L)'
;MKRFRRLGLLLIPALALMVLASCAPKKIYIPVISKGFQHQFWQTVKAGAEAAAKQYGVTITFEGPPTEADIQPQVQMLVNDMAKNPSAIALAALDTNAVMDQLNQAIKRKIPIIGFDSGVPNAPAGAIYATAATNSYNAAGIAADHMYDALKDKITAATAAHPVTIVDFNQDATSQSVTDRGKGFRDEMIKKIEADGKHTADDIRVIGNPAFIAPDTPTKGKAITIDVQVPATPKDPDSAVSAQAILNRVKKDNIIGIFCSNEGTVKGILASTADGTALPKNYPGMAVIGFDAGKNQKAAIRAKYFMGAITQDPYNIGFQAVDLAYKAIKGQSVANVDTGAKWYDSTTMDQPDIARLLYD
;
A
#
# COMPACT_ATOMS: atom_id res chain seq x y z
N MET A 1 58.24 46.77 64.55
CA MET A 1 58.68 46.37 63.17
C MET A 1 58.19 44.97 62.92
N LYS A 2 57.12 44.76 62.20
CA LYS A 2 56.75 43.42 61.68
C LYS A 2 56.10 43.60 60.30
N ARG A 3 56.67 43.08 59.27
CA ARG A 3 56.24 43.07 57.85
C ARG A 3 55.05 42.10 57.71
N PHE A 4 53.90 42.58 57.30
CA PHE A 4 52.84 41.78 56.77
C PHE A 4 53.00 41.62 55.24
N ARG A 5 53.30 40.43 54.79
CA ARG A 5 53.30 40.04 53.36
C ARG A 5 51.88 39.80 52.90
N ARG A 6 51.52 40.49 51.89
CA ARG A 6 50.29 40.30 51.12
C ARG A 6 50.32 38.95 50.43
N LEU A 7 49.30 38.13 50.68
CA LEU A 7 48.96 36.98 49.85
C LEU A 7 47.66 37.33 49.17
N GLY A 8 47.75 37.82 47.95
CA GLY A 8 46.60 38.21 47.14
C GLY A 8 46.42 37.24 45.99
N LEU A 9 45.22 36.78 45.85
CA LEU A 9 44.50 36.44 44.59
C LEU A 9 45.22 35.58 43.55
N LEU A 10 44.91 34.30 43.55
CA LEU A 10 44.92 33.44 42.34
C LEU A 10 43.86 32.34 42.49
N LEU A 11 42.58 32.74 42.41
CA LEU A 11 41.47 31.80 42.39
C LEU A 11 40.31 32.39 41.57
N ILE A 12 40.44 32.54 40.26
CA ILE A 12 39.36 32.58 39.26
C ILE A 12 40.06 32.56 37.89
N PRO A 13 40.21 31.41 37.23
CA PRO A 13 39.49 31.12 36.02
C PRO A 13 39.26 29.60 35.79
N ALA A 14 38.78 28.85 36.74
CA ALA A 14 38.47 27.43 36.50
C ALA A 14 36.98 27.16 36.20
N LEU A 15 36.11 28.19 36.28
CA LEU A 15 34.66 28.01 36.12
C LEU A 15 34.12 28.39 34.74
N ALA A 16 34.98 28.91 33.85
CA ALA A 16 34.52 29.31 32.50
C ALA A 16 34.65 28.23 31.41
N LEU A 17 35.26 27.07 31.74
CA LEU A 17 35.52 26.01 30.74
C LEU A 17 34.50 24.85 30.78
N MET A 18 33.48 24.88 31.63
CA MET A 18 32.51 23.78 31.75
C MET A 18 31.16 24.00 31.04
N VAL A 19 30.97 25.03 30.23
CA VAL A 19 29.74 25.32 29.52
C VAL A 19 29.77 24.99 28.04
N LEU A 20 30.93 24.53 27.48
CA LEU A 20 31.04 24.19 26.08
C LEU A 20 30.95 22.68 25.77
N ALA A 21 30.59 21.85 26.73
CA ALA A 21 30.60 20.39 26.56
C ALA A 21 29.20 19.78 26.51
N SER A 22 28.22 20.35 25.84
CA SER A 22 26.95 19.63 25.63
C SER A 22 26.08 20.19 24.49
N CYS A 23 26.64 20.35 23.33
CA CYS A 23 25.83 20.47 22.11
C CYS A 23 26.38 19.52 21.03
N ALA A 24 26.50 18.23 21.35
CA ALA A 24 26.53 17.25 20.28
C ALA A 24 25.16 17.36 19.56
N PRO A 25 25.12 17.56 18.24
CA PRO A 25 23.85 17.65 17.51
C PRO A 25 23.05 16.39 17.81
N LYS A 26 21.82 16.55 18.28
CA LYS A 26 20.91 15.43 18.56
C LYS A 26 20.84 14.60 17.27
N LYS A 27 21.23 13.32 17.32
CA LYS A 27 21.13 12.44 16.16
C LYS A 27 19.67 12.39 15.71
N ILE A 28 19.46 12.63 14.42
CA ILE A 28 18.13 12.52 13.83
C ILE A 28 17.75 11.05 13.83
N TYR A 29 16.61 10.73 14.46
CA TYR A 29 16.06 9.39 14.53
C TYR A 29 14.64 9.39 13.96
N ILE A 30 14.40 8.49 12.99
CA ILE A 30 13.13 8.37 12.25
C ILE A 30 12.70 6.90 12.28
N PRO A 31 11.76 6.48 13.14
CA PRO A 31 11.10 5.19 13.00
C PRO A 31 10.29 5.14 11.70
N VAL A 32 10.38 4.01 11.01
CA VAL A 32 9.62 3.70 9.78
C VAL A 32 8.75 2.49 10.08
N ILE A 33 7.44 2.69 10.19
CA ILE A 33 6.46 1.69 10.60
C ILE A 33 5.68 1.22 9.38
N SER A 34 5.97 0.01 8.91
CA SER A 34 5.30 -0.64 7.77
C SER A 34 4.00 -1.33 8.18
N LYS A 35 3.21 -1.81 7.18
CA LYS A 35 2.01 -2.61 7.46
C LYS A 35 2.33 -4.03 7.90
N GLY A 36 3.49 -4.59 7.53
CA GLY A 36 3.89 -5.94 7.92
C GLY A 36 5.17 -6.40 7.22
N PHE A 37 5.48 -7.70 7.38
CA PHE A 37 6.62 -8.35 6.73
C PHE A 37 6.24 -9.60 5.94
N GLN A 38 4.95 -9.93 5.85
CA GLN A 38 4.48 -11.14 5.16
C GLN A 38 4.63 -11.08 3.64
N HIS A 39 4.82 -9.87 3.05
CA HIS A 39 4.97 -9.64 1.62
C HIS A 39 6.40 -9.21 1.29
N GLN A 40 6.91 -9.65 0.14
CA GLN A 40 8.25 -9.31 -0.37
C GLN A 40 8.38 -7.81 -0.66
N PHE A 41 7.27 -7.15 -0.97
CA PHE A 41 7.14 -5.70 -1.14
C PHE A 41 7.86 -4.92 -0.03
N TRP A 42 7.64 -5.28 1.25
CA TRP A 42 8.19 -4.55 2.40
C TRP A 42 9.71 -4.62 2.54
N GLN A 43 10.34 -5.68 2.01
CA GLN A 43 11.81 -5.78 1.99
C GLN A 43 12.41 -4.75 1.02
N THR A 44 11.75 -4.52 -0.10
CA THR A 44 12.19 -3.52 -1.09
C THR A 44 11.94 -2.10 -0.59
N VAL A 45 10.81 -1.85 0.09
CA VAL A 45 10.55 -0.57 0.77
C VAL A 45 11.62 -0.28 1.82
N LYS A 46 11.98 -1.28 2.64
CA LYS A 46 13.06 -1.18 3.63
C LYS A 46 14.39 -0.78 3.00
N ALA A 47 14.78 -1.43 1.91
CA ALA A 47 16.02 -1.10 1.20
C ALA A 47 16.05 0.35 0.74
N GLY A 48 14.94 0.89 0.24
CA GLY A 48 14.82 2.30 -0.12
C GLY A 48 14.96 3.24 1.09
N ALA A 49 14.29 2.93 2.20
CA ALA A 49 14.37 3.70 3.43
C ALA A 49 15.80 3.73 4.01
N GLU A 50 16.49 2.58 4.00
CA GLU A 50 17.89 2.47 4.44
C GLU A 50 18.84 3.27 3.54
N ALA A 51 18.59 3.28 2.23
CA ALA A 51 19.38 4.08 1.29
C ALA A 51 19.25 5.58 1.56
N ALA A 52 18.02 6.08 1.78
CA ALA A 52 17.80 7.48 2.15
C ALA A 52 18.41 7.81 3.52
N ALA A 53 18.27 6.93 4.51
CA ALA A 53 18.89 7.11 5.82
C ALA A 53 20.42 7.24 5.72
N LYS A 54 21.05 6.40 4.91
CA LYS A 54 22.49 6.49 4.60
C LYS A 54 22.85 7.79 3.92
N GLN A 55 22.08 8.23 2.93
CA GLN A 55 22.32 9.47 2.19
C GLN A 55 22.30 10.70 3.11
N TYR A 56 21.36 10.74 4.07
CA TYR A 56 21.19 11.89 4.98
C TYR A 56 21.96 11.76 6.29
N GLY A 57 22.64 10.63 6.53
CA GLY A 57 23.34 10.38 7.79
C GLY A 57 22.40 10.34 9.00
N VAL A 58 21.18 9.83 8.83
CA VAL A 58 20.19 9.70 9.88
C VAL A 58 20.05 8.26 10.35
N THR A 59 19.53 8.06 11.56
CA THR A 59 19.24 6.72 12.09
C THR A 59 17.76 6.41 11.86
N ILE A 60 17.47 5.23 11.35
CA ILE A 60 16.11 4.70 11.26
C ILE A 60 15.99 3.36 12.00
N THR A 61 14.79 3.03 12.44
CA THR A 61 14.32 1.64 12.60
C THR A 61 13.31 1.38 11.50
N PHE A 62 13.31 0.17 10.95
CA PHE A 62 12.27 -0.29 10.04
C PHE A 62 11.55 -1.44 10.72
N GLU A 63 10.31 -1.23 11.09
CA GLU A 63 9.52 -2.19 11.84
C GLU A 63 8.10 -2.28 11.30
N GLY A 64 7.41 -3.34 11.66
CA GLY A 64 6.03 -3.59 11.33
C GLY A 64 5.53 -4.84 12.05
N PRO A 65 4.23 -5.04 12.13
CA PRO A 65 3.67 -6.24 12.74
C PRO A 65 3.97 -7.48 11.88
N PRO A 66 3.84 -8.69 12.45
CA PRO A 66 4.09 -9.92 11.69
C PRO A 66 3.23 -10.05 10.43
N THR A 67 1.95 -9.64 10.50
CA THR A 67 1.00 -9.69 9.38
C THR A 67 0.20 -8.40 9.26
N GLU A 68 -0.34 -8.16 8.08
CA GLU A 68 -1.21 -7.00 7.82
C GLU A 68 -2.61 -7.10 8.48
N ALA A 69 -2.88 -8.16 9.24
CA ALA A 69 -4.06 -8.29 10.11
C ALA A 69 -3.83 -7.72 11.52
N ASP A 70 -2.60 -7.40 11.88
CA ASP A 70 -2.20 -7.10 13.27
C ASP A 70 -2.28 -5.59 13.56
N ILE A 71 -3.49 -5.00 13.43
CA ILE A 71 -3.74 -3.55 13.56
C ILE A 71 -3.32 -3.05 14.95
N GLN A 72 -3.75 -3.70 16.05
CA GLN A 72 -3.43 -3.23 17.40
C GLN A 72 -1.93 -3.30 17.72
N PRO A 73 -1.18 -4.35 17.33
CA PRO A 73 0.28 -4.34 17.39
C PRO A 73 0.93 -3.15 16.66
N GLN A 74 0.45 -2.75 15.47
CA GLN A 74 0.98 -1.57 14.78
C GLN A 74 0.69 -0.27 15.56
N VAL A 75 -0.52 -0.11 16.09
CA VAL A 75 -0.86 1.05 16.94
C VAL A 75 0.07 1.12 18.15
N GLN A 76 0.35 -0.02 18.80
CA GLN A 76 1.27 -0.07 19.93
C GLN A 76 2.72 0.27 19.54
N MET A 77 3.19 -0.15 18.35
CA MET A 77 4.48 0.28 17.82
C MET A 77 4.55 1.80 17.69
N LEU A 78 3.52 2.42 17.10
CA LEU A 78 3.45 3.87 16.96
C LEU A 78 3.50 4.59 18.33
N VAL A 79 2.79 4.08 19.35
CA VAL A 79 2.84 4.60 20.73
C VAL A 79 4.26 4.50 21.30
N ASN A 80 4.90 3.33 21.16
CA ASN A 80 6.24 3.08 21.67
C ASN A 80 7.29 3.97 20.99
N ASP A 81 7.18 4.17 19.67
CA ASP A 81 8.09 5.03 18.94
C ASP A 81 7.92 6.51 19.27
N MET A 82 6.69 6.95 19.43
CA MET A 82 6.43 8.28 19.93
C MET A 82 7.08 8.51 21.31
N ALA A 83 7.07 7.50 22.21
CA ALA A 83 7.69 7.59 23.53
C ALA A 83 9.21 7.78 23.48
N LYS A 84 9.88 7.35 22.42
CA LYS A 84 11.33 7.55 22.19
C LYS A 84 11.69 8.98 21.80
N ASN A 85 10.72 9.89 21.66
CA ASN A 85 10.90 11.28 21.19
C ASN A 85 11.67 11.36 19.87
N PRO A 86 11.17 10.71 18.78
CA PRO A 86 11.81 10.71 17.48
C PRO A 86 11.81 12.12 16.87
N SER A 87 12.63 12.32 15.85
CA SER A 87 12.67 13.58 15.10
C SER A 87 11.50 13.71 14.12
N ALA A 88 11.02 12.60 13.57
CA ALA A 88 9.81 12.41 12.79
C ALA A 88 9.45 10.92 12.80
N ILE A 89 8.28 10.54 12.31
CA ILE A 89 7.87 9.14 12.11
C ILE A 89 7.38 8.99 10.66
N ALA A 90 7.77 7.91 9.98
CA ALA A 90 7.15 7.47 8.74
C ALA A 90 6.16 6.33 9.07
N LEU A 91 4.91 6.41 8.59
CA LEU A 91 3.82 5.50 8.91
C LEU A 91 3.08 5.05 7.66
N ALA A 92 3.00 3.74 7.44
CA ALA A 92 2.06 3.11 6.52
C ALA A 92 0.91 2.51 7.35
N ALA A 93 -0.23 3.17 7.40
CA ALA A 93 -1.32 2.77 8.29
C ALA A 93 -2.06 1.51 7.80
N LEU A 94 -2.22 0.50 8.67
CA LEU A 94 -3.06 -0.68 8.43
C LEU A 94 -4.55 -0.36 8.43
N ASP A 95 -4.93 0.55 9.34
CA ASP A 95 -6.31 1.02 9.48
C ASP A 95 -6.31 2.52 9.69
N THR A 96 -7.02 3.23 8.83
CA THR A 96 -7.05 4.69 8.84
C THR A 96 -7.73 5.28 10.08
N ASN A 97 -8.60 4.52 10.75
CA ASN A 97 -9.31 4.97 11.95
C ASN A 97 -8.54 4.62 13.23
N ALA A 98 -7.86 3.48 13.26
CA ALA A 98 -7.19 2.98 14.46
C ALA A 98 -6.04 3.88 14.95
N VAL A 99 -5.46 4.71 14.08
CA VAL A 99 -4.30 5.58 14.40
C VAL A 99 -4.68 7.02 14.77
N MET A 100 -5.97 7.38 14.78
CA MET A 100 -6.42 8.77 14.93
C MET A 100 -5.98 9.42 16.26
N ASP A 101 -6.05 8.68 17.37
CA ASP A 101 -5.63 9.19 18.68
C ASP A 101 -4.13 9.46 18.71
N GLN A 102 -3.32 8.59 18.10
CA GLN A 102 -1.87 8.75 18.01
C GLN A 102 -1.50 9.95 17.13
N LEU A 103 -2.22 10.15 16.03
CA LEU A 103 -2.04 11.33 15.19
C LEU A 103 -2.35 12.64 15.93
N ASN A 104 -3.42 12.68 16.72
CA ASN A 104 -3.73 13.82 17.59
C ASN A 104 -2.63 14.06 18.64
N GLN A 105 -2.06 13.00 19.21
CA GLN A 105 -0.94 13.10 20.14
C GLN A 105 0.34 13.60 19.45
N ALA A 106 0.62 13.16 18.22
CA ALA A 106 1.76 13.61 17.43
C ALA A 106 1.70 15.13 17.18
N ILE A 107 0.52 15.68 16.85
CA ILE A 107 0.31 17.14 16.72
C ILE A 107 0.68 17.85 18.02
N LYS A 108 0.12 17.41 19.16
CA LYS A 108 0.38 18.03 20.47
C LYS A 108 1.86 17.99 20.84
N ARG A 109 2.56 16.95 20.45
CA ARG A 109 3.99 16.74 20.72
C ARG A 109 4.90 17.32 19.63
N LYS A 110 4.32 17.88 18.56
CA LYS A 110 5.04 18.45 17.42
C LYS A 110 5.98 17.43 16.77
N ILE A 111 5.55 16.16 16.66
CA ILE A 111 6.27 15.10 15.96
C ILE A 111 5.74 15.05 14.52
N PRO A 112 6.53 15.40 13.51
CA PRO A 112 6.11 15.27 12.11
C PRO A 112 5.83 13.82 11.76
N ILE A 113 4.67 13.54 11.15
CA ILE A 113 4.35 12.24 10.58
C ILE A 113 4.37 12.33 9.05
N ILE A 114 5.05 11.40 8.41
CA ILE A 114 5.03 11.20 6.95
C ILE A 114 4.27 9.91 6.68
N GLY A 115 3.21 9.99 5.87
CA GLY A 115 2.56 8.81 5.32
C GLY A 115 3.43 8.15 4.24
N PHE A 116 3.41 6.83 4.11
CA PHE A 116 3.98 6.15 2.96
C PHE A 116 3.18 4.90 2.61
N ASP A 117 3.17 4.48 1.36
CA ASP A 117 2.38 3.37 0.81
C ASP A 117 0.87 3.51 1.06
N SER A 118 0.48 3.58 2.31
CA SER A 118 -0.91 3.75 2.74
C SER A 118 -1.01 4.95 3.68
N GLY A 119 -1.69 6.00 3.24
CA GLY A 119 -1.90 7.22 4.00
C GLY A 119 -3.09 7.12 4.97
N VAL A 120 -3.44 8.27 5.55
CA VAL A 120 -4.63 8.43 6.41
C VAL A 120 -5.41 9.64 5.89
N PRO A 121 -6.33 9.47 4.92
CA PRO A 121 -6.98 10.58 4.24
C PRO A 121 -7.82 11.48 5.15
N ASN A 122 -8.39 10.91 6.23
CA ASN A 122 -9.18 11.64 7.22
C ASN A 122 -8.38 12.02 8.46
N ALA A 123 -7.04 12.09 8.36
CA ALA A 123 -6.18 12.50 9.46
C ALA A 123 -6.56 13.91 9.97
N PRO A 124 -6.41 14.17 11.26
CA PRO A 124 -6.56 15.53 11.79
C PRO A 124 -5.65 16.51 11.06
N ALA A 125 -6.15 17.71 10.80
CA ALA A 125 -5.41 18.74 10.06
C ALA A 125 -4.02 18.97 10.68
N GLY A 126 -2.97 18.89 9.86
CA GLY A 126 -1.58 19.05 10.30
C GLY A 126 -0.94 17.82 10.95
N ALA A 127 -1.63 16.68 11.03
CA ALA A 127 -1.05 15.44 11.56
C ALA A 127 -0.09 14.79 10.56
N ILE A 128 -0.49 14.69 9.31
CA ILE A 128 0.33 14.15 8.21
C ILE A 128 0.88 15.32 7.41
N TYR A 129 2.20 15.42 7.31
CA TYR A 129 2.89 16.50 6.61
C TYR A 129 2.90 16.27 5.09
N ALA A 130 3.10 15.04 4.69
CA ALA A 130 3.04 14.58 3.29
C ALA A 130 2.94 13.06 3.26
N THR A 131 2.55 12.49 2.12
CA THR A 131 2.50 11.06 1.88
C THR A 131 3.28 10.71 0.60
N ALA A 132 4.15 9.70 0.68
CA ALA A 132 4.84 9.10 -0.46
C ALA A 132 4.19 7.75 -0.79
N ALA A 133 3.43 7.67 -1.86
CA ALA A 133 2.67 6.48 -2.22
C ALA A 133 2.40 6.41 -3.72
N THR A 134 2.10 5.24 -4.23
CA THR A 134 1.44 5.08 -5.52
C THR A 134 0.03 5.68 -5.47
N ASN A 135 -0.40 6.37 -6.51
CA ASN A 135 -1.81 6.66 -6.72
C ASN A 135 -2.55 5.35 -7.00
N SER A 136 -2.95 4.67 -5.93
CA SER A 136 -3.53 3.31 -5.96
C SER A 136 -4.84 3.25 -6.73
N TYR A 137 -5.64 4.31 -6.69
CA TYR A 137 -6.89 4.42 -7.45
C TYR A 137 -6.63 4.40 -8.96
N ASN A 138 -5.75 5.26 -9.44
CA ASN A 138 -5.41 5.31 -10.87
C ASN A 138 -4.66 4.04 -11.32
N ALA A 139 -3.79 3.51 -10.48
CA ALA A 139 -3.06 2.28 -10.77
C ALA A 139 -3.98 1.08 -10.99
N ALA A 140 -5.02 0.93 -10.17
CA ALA A 140 -6.02 -0.12 -10.34
C ALA A 140 -6.93 0.12 -11.56
N GLY A 141 -7.16 1.37 -11.94
CA GLY A 141 -7.81 1.72 -13.20
C GLY A 141 -7.07 1.15 -14.42
N ILE A 142 -5.72 1.17 -14.42
CA ILE A 142 -4.94 0.54 -15.49
C ILE A 142 -5.23 -0.97 -15.57
N ALA A 143 -5.39 -1.66 -14.44
CA ALA A 143 -5.75 -3.08 -14.43
C ALA A 143 -7.16 -3.30 -15.01
N ALA A 144 -8.11 -2.41 -14.71
CA ALA A 144 -9.46 -2.45 -15.27
C ALA A 144 -9.46 -2.25 -16.79
N ASP A 145 -8.66 -1.32 -17.30
CA ASP A 145 -8.49 -1.10 -18.75
C ASP A 145 -8.03 -2.39 -19.45
N HIS A 146 -6.96 -3.01 -18.96
CA HIS A 146 -6.43 -4.25 -19.54
C HIS A 146 -7.42 -5.41 -19.42
N MET A 147 -8.14 -5.52 -18.31
CA MET A 147 -9.15 -6.57 -18.13
C MET A 147 -10.35 -6.35 -19.06
N TYR A 148 -10.83 -5.13 -19.17
CA TYR A 148 -11.91 -4.79 -20.08
C TYR A 148 -11.54 -5.13 -21.53
N ASP A 149 -10.38 -4.69 -22.00
CA ASP A 149 -9.92 -4.93 -23.37
C ASP A 149 -9.82 -6.42 -23.68
N ALA A 150 -9.35 -7.24 -22.74
CA ALA A 150 -9.26 -8.70 -22.89
C ALA A 150 -10.63 -9.40 -22.86
N LEU A 151 -11.62 -8.84 -22.18
CA LEU A 151 -12.93 -9.43 -21.96
C LEU A 151 -14.04 -8.75 -22.77
N LYS A 152 -13.72 -7.75 -23.60
CA LYS A 152 -14.67 -6.88 -24.29
C LYS A 152 -15.79 -7.64 -24.96
N ASP A 153 -15.50 -8.67 -25.74
CA ASP A 153 -16.50 -9.44 -26.47
C ASP A 153 -17.51 -10.14 -25.54
N LYS A 154 -17.01 -10.66 -24.40
CA LYS A 154 -17.87 -11.29 -23.39
C LYS A 154 -18.73 -10.27 -22.65
N ILE A 155 -18.18 -9.11 -22.34
CA ILE A 155 -18.87 -8.01 -21.67
C ILE A 155 -19.96 -7.46 -22.61
N THR A 156 -19.63 -7.11 -23.84
CA THR A 156 -20.58 -6.53 -24.80
C THR A 156 -21.70 -7.50 -25.21
N ALA A 157 -21.47 -8.82 -25.12
CA ALA A 157 -22.48 -9.84 -25.37
C ALA A 157 -23.34 -10.17 -24.13
N ALA A 158 -23.02 -9.64 -22.96
CA ALA A 158 -23.77 -9.92 -21.72
C ALA A 158 -25.19 -9.38 -21.77
N THR A 159 -26.12 -10.12 -21.19
CA THR A 159 -27.53 -9.75 -21.06
C THR A 159 -28.09 -10.24 -19.72
N ALA A 160 -29.27 -9.79 -19.33
CA ALA A 160 -29.93 -10.30 -18.13
C ALA A 160 -30.19 -11.83 -18.16
N ALA A 161 -30.32 -12.42 -19.38
CA ALA A 161 -30.48 -13.87 -19.56
C ALA A 161 -29.12 -14.62 -19.55
N HIS A 162 -28.06 -13.95 -19.94
CA HIS A 162 -26.70 -14.49 -20.01
C HIS A 162 -25.73 -13.52 -19.31
N PRO A 163 -25.81 -13.40 -17.98
CA PRO A 163 -25.01 -12.44 -17.24
C PRO A 163 -23.54 -12.88 -17.12
N VAL A 164 -22.66 -11.91 -16.93
CA VAL A 164 -21.25 -12.13 -16.60
C VAL A 164 -20.90 -11.52 -15.24
N THR A 165 -19.87 -12.05 -14.60
CA THR A 165 -19.33 -11.54 -13.34
C THR A 165 -17.84 -11.27 -13.46
N ILE A 166 -17.40 -10.13 -12.96
CA ILE A 166 -16.01 -9.76 -12.74
C ILE A 166 -15.81 -9.65 -11.23
N VAL A 167 -14.81 -10.32 -10.70
CA VAL A 167 -14.50 -10.28 -9.28
C VAL A 167 -13.38 -9.29 -9.02
N ASP A 168 -13.62 -8.36 -8.09
CA ASP A 168 -12.63 -7.49 -7.49
C ASP A 168 -12.24 -8.08 -6.13
N PHE A 169 -11.09 -8.77 -6.08
CA PHE A 169 -10.63 -9.48 -4.90
C PHE A 169 -9.65 -8.62 -4.12
N ASN A 170 -10.16 -7.92 -3.10
CA ASN A 170 -9.39 -7.02 -2.24
C ASN A 170 -8.93 -7.72 -0.96
N GLN A 171 -7.73 -7.37 -0.46
CA GLN A 171 -7.18 -7.95 0.76
C GLN A 171 -7.88 -7.46 2.02
N ASP A 172 -8.21 -6.17 2.08
CA ASP A 172 -8.86 -5.53 3.22
C ASP A 172 -9.77 -4.37 2.77
N ALA A 173 -10.49 -3.79 3.74
CA ALA A 173 -11.33 -2.61 3.55
C ALA A 173 -11.00 -1.50 4.56
N THR A 174 -9.79 -1.48 5.13
CA THR A 174 -9.37 -0.58 6.23
C THR A 174 -8.16 0.26 5.89
N SER A 175 -7.25 -0.25 5.07
CA SER A 175 -6.08 0.51 4.60
C SER A 175 -6.42 1.34 3.36
N GLN A 176 -5.88 2.55 3.27
CA GLN A 176 -6.15 3.44 2.13
C GLN A 176 -5.74 2.81 0.80
N SER A 177 -4.50 2.31 0.70
CA SER A 177 -3.97 1.81 -0.57
C SER A 177 -4.81 0.69 -1.17
N VAL A 178 -5.30 -0.26 -0.34
CA VAL A 178 -6.12 -1.39 -0.82
C VAL A 178 -7.54 -0.95 -1.13
N THR A 179 -8.15 -0.10 -0.30
CA THR A 179 -9.49 0.43 -0.59
C THR A 179 -9.51 1.29 -1.86
N ASP A 180 -8.46 2.07 -2.11
CA ASP A 180 -8.34 2.86 -3.33
C ASP A 180 -8.17 1.96 -4.57
N ARG A 181 -7.44 0.84 -4.47
CA ARG A 181 -7.33 -0.14 -5.58
C ARG A 181 -8.69 -0.73 -5.95
N GLY A 182 -9.45 -1.21 -4.97
CA GLY A 182 -10.78 -1.76 -5.26
C GLY A 182 -11.74 -0.72 -5.85
N LYS A 183 -11.76 0.49 -5.30
CA LYS A 183 -12.59 1.57 -5.85
C LYS A 183 -12.15 1.96 -7.27
N GLY A 184 -10.84 2.12 -7.50
CA GLY A 184 -10.30 2.50 -8.80
C GLY A 184 -10.57 1.46 -9.88
N PHE A 185 -10.39 0.17 -9.57
CA PHE A 185 -10.73 -0.92 -10.48
C PHE A 185 -12.22 -0.94 -10.81
N ARG A 186 -13.08 -0.87 -9.79
CA ARG A 186 -14.54 -0.85 -9.95
C ARG A 186 -15.00 0.31 -10.82
N ASP A 187 -14.55 1.52 -10.51
CA ASP A 187 -15.05 2.74 -11.16
C ASP A 187 -14.57 2.83 -12.60
N GLU A 188 -13.31 2.48 -12.89
CA GLU A 188 -12.81 2.46 -14.27
C GLU A 188 -13.48 1.34 -15.07
N MET A 189 -13.73 0.17 -14.48
CA MET A 189 -14.47 -0.92 -15.14
C MET A 189 -15.89 -0.48 -15.52
N ILE A 190 -16.63 0.17 -14.63
CA ILE A 190 -17.96 0.73 -14.91
C ILE A 190 -17.88 1.73 -16.07
N LYS A 191 -16.97 2.68 -15.98
CA LYS A 191 -16.76 3.70 -17.02
C LYS A 191 -16.46 3.09 -18.39
N LYS A 192 -15.61 2.04 -18.45
CA LYS A 192 -15.28 1.35 -19.72
C LYS A 192 -16.49 0.62 -20.29
N ILE A 193 -17.28 -0.05 -19.43
CA ILE A 193 -18.49 -0.74 -19.84
C ILE A 193 -19.52 0.24 -20.42
N GLU A 194 -19.73 1.39 -19.78
CA GLU A 194 -20.66 2.42 -20.28
C GLU A 194 -20.15 3.10 -21.56
N ALA A 195 -18.84 3.29 -21.68
CA ALA A 195 -18.24 3.97 -22.82
C ALA A 195 -18.32 3.17 -24.12
N ASP A 196 -18.57 1.85 -24.08
CA ASP A 196 -18.73 1.04 -25.27
C ASP A 196 -20.10 1.24 -25.99
N GLY A 197 -21.04 1.90 -25.29
CA GLY A 197 -22.39 2.22 -25.82
C GLY A 197 -23.32 1.01 -25.96
N LYS A 198 -22.96 -0.16 -25.41
CA LYS A 198 -23.79 -1.36 -25.37
C LYS A 198 -24.54 -1.50 -24.05
N HIS A 199 -23.93 -1.04 -22.97
CA HIS A 199 -24.47 -1.09 -21.62
C HIS A 199 -24.54 0.28 -20.97
N THR A 200 -25.42 0.39 -20.01
CA THR A 200 -25.61 1.58 -19.16
C THR A 200 -25.48 1.17 -17.68
N ALA A 201 -25.52 2.14 -16.77
CA ALA A 201 -25.54 1.87 -15.33
C ALA A 201 -26.70 0.91 -14.93
N ASP A 202 -27.82 0.91 -15.66
CA ASP A 202 -28.97 0.03 -15.40
C ASP A 202 -28.68 -1.44 -15.70
N ASP A 203 -27.65 -1.74 -16.48
CA ASP A 203 -27.22 -3.11 -16.80
C ASP A 203 -26.20 -3.65 -15.79
N ILE A 204 -25.57 -2.76 -15.01
CA ILE A 204 -24.46 -3.06 -14.08
C ILE A 204 -24.98 -3.16 -12.65
N ARG A 205 -24.44 -4.09 -11.88
CA ARG A 205 -24.56 -4.10 -10.42
C ARG A 205 -23.22 -4.36 -9.77
N VAL A 206 -22.96 -3.62 -8.71
CA VAL A 206 -21.86 -3.87 -7.78
C VAL A 206 -22.42 -4.52 -6.52
N ILE A 207 -21.80 -5.61 -6.11
CA ILE A 207 -22.18 -6.38 -4.90
C ILE A 207 -20.94 -6.72 -4.08
N GLY A 208 -21.14 -7.32 -2.92
CA GLY A 208 -20.04 -7.79 -2.06
C GLY A 208 -19.82 -6.89 -0.86
N ASN A 209 -18.57 -6.51 -0.58
CA ASN A 209 -18.23 -5.77 0.63
C ASN A 209 -18.78 -4.32 0.57
N PRO A 210 -19.57 -3.89 1.58
CA PRO A 210 -20.24 -2.58 1.57
C PRO A 210 -19.30 -1.38 1.60
N ALA A 211 -18.02 -1.53 2.05
CA ALA A 211 -17.04 -0.44 2.02
C ALA A 211 -16.71 0.03 0.59
N PHE A 212 -17.04 -0.78 -0.41
CA PHE A 212 -16.81 -0.50 -1.83
C PHE A 212 -18.08 -0.13 -2.58
N ILE A 213 -19.22 0.03 -1.90
CA ILE A 213 -20.49 0.40 -2.50
C ILE A 213 -20.86 1.82 -2.04
N ALA A 214 -20.59 2.81 -2.89
CA ALA A 214 -20.98 4.20 -2.65
C ALA A 214 -22.45 4.44 -3.01
N PRO A 215 -23.09 5.54 -2.56
CA PRO A 215 -24.49 5.84 -2.84
C PRO A 215 -24.85 5.92 -4.33
N ASP A 216 -23.91 6.32 -5.18
CA ASP A 216 -24.02 6.46 -6.63
C ASP A 216 -23.59 5.19 -7.41
N THR A 217 -23.12 4.16 -6.70
CA THR A 217 -22.70 2.90 -7.32
C THR A 217 -23.91 2.15 -7.88
N PRO A 218 -23.90 1.66 -9.14
CA PRO A 218 -24.99 0.84 -9.69
C PRO A 218 -25.15 -0.47 -8.90
N THR A 219 -26.38 -0.78 -8.46
CA THR A 219 -26.66 -1.99 -7.65
C THR A 219 -27.81 -2.85 -8.16
N LYS A 220 -28.46 -2.46 -9.25
CA LYS A 220 -29.72 -3.08 -9.71
C LYS A 220 -29.61 -3.84 -11.02
N GLY A 221 -28.56 -3.63 -11.80
CA GLY A 221 -28.35 -4.25 -13.10
C GLY A 221 -28.29 -5.77 -13.04
N LYS A 222 -28.56 -6.41 -14.17
CA LYS A 222 -28.65 -7.87 -14.26
C LYS A 222 -27.72 -8.48 -15.31
N ALA A 223 -27.13 -7.68 -16.19
CA ALA A 223 -26.27 -8.19 -17.25
C ALA A 223 -24.81 -8.35 -16.78
N ILE A 224 -24.29 -7.38 -16.00
CA ILE A 224 -22.91 -7.38 -15.58
C ILE A 224 -22.84 -7.20 -14.06
N THR A 225 -22.14 -8.10 -13.39
CA THR A 225 -21.88 -8.02 -11.95
C THR A 225 -20.42 -7.72 -11.71
N ILE A 226 -20.10 -6.69 -10.90
CA ILE A 226 -18.81 -6.48 -10.28
C ILE A 226 -18.96 -6.91 -8.82
N ASP A 227 -18.26 -8.00 -8.46
CA ASP A 227 -18.40 -8.64 -7.13
C ASP A 227 -17.13 -8.38 -6.31
N VAL A 228 -17.24 -7.47 -5.32
CA VAL A 228 -16.11 -7.08 -4.48
C VAL A 228 -15.98 -8.01 -3.28
N GLN A 229 -14.99 -8.87 -3.32
CA GLN A 229 -14.73 -9.87 -2.29
C GLN A 229 -13.55 -9.45 -1.40
N VAL A 230 -13.72 -9.62 -0.09
CA VAL A 230 -12.69 -9.35 0.92
C VAL A 230 -12.59 -10.56 1.85
N PRO A 231 -11.40 -11.14 2.09
CA PRO A 231 -11.23 -12.23 3.03
C PRO A 231 -11.62 -11.83 4.47
N ALA A 232 -11.86 -12.80 5.32
CA ALA A 232 -12.20 -12.57 6.73
C ALA A 232 -11.09 -11.80 7.48
N THR A 233 -9.84 -12.08 7.15
CA THR A 233 -8.66 -11.32 7.59
C THR A 233 -7.63 -11.22 6.45
N PRO A 234 -6.69 -10.25 6.48
CA PRO A 234 -5.61 -10.14 5.50
C PRO A 234 -4.51 -11.23 5.62
N LYS A 235 -4.81 -12.37 6.21
CA LYS A 235 -3.87 -13.49 6.35
C LYS A 235 -3.93 -14.42 5.13
N ASP A 236 -2.78 -14.98 4.74
CA ASP A 236 -2.69 -15.87 3.59
C ASP A 236 -3.70 -17.05 3.63
N PRO A 237 -3.96 -17.74 4.78
CA PRO A 237 -4.98 -18.80 4.84
C PRO A 237 -6.39 -18.30 4.52
N ASP A 238 -6.81 -17.14 5.04
CA ASP A 238 -8.14 -16.58 4.79
C ASP A 238 -8.28 -16.10 3.34
N SER A 239 -7.20 -15.58 2.77
CA SER A 239 -7.13 -15.25 1.35
C SER A 239 -7.29 -16.51 0.48
N ALA A 240 -6.66 -17.62 0.82
CA ALA A 240 -6.82 -18.89 0.11
C ALA A 240 -8.25 -19.45 0.23
N VAL A 241 -8.87 -19.38 1.41
CA VAL A 241 -10.28 -19.79 1.61
C VAL A 241 -11.21 -18.95 0.74
N SER A 242 -11.03 -17.62 0.72
CA SER A 242 -11.84 -16.72 -0.11
C SER A 242 -11.61 -16.96 -1.59
N ALA A 243 -10.37 -17.15 -2.03
CA ALA A 243 -10.04 -17.51 -3.40
C ALA A 243 -10.73 -18.82 -3.84
N GLN A 244 -10.68 -19.86 -3.00
CA GLN A 244 -11.37 -21.11 -3.27
C GLN A 244 -12.90 -20.93 -3.39
N ALA A 245 -13.49 -20.10 -2.52
CA ALA A 245 -14.92 -19.77 -2.57
C ALA A 245 -15.29 -19.07 -3.89
N ILE A 246 -14.48 -18.13 -4.35
CA ILE A 246 -14.62 -17.46 -5.66
C ILE A 246 -14.56 -18.50 -6.80
N LEU A 247 -13.52 -19.33 -6.80
CA LEU A 247 -13.27 -20.32 -7.85
C LEU A 247 -14.38 -21.38 -7.94
N ASN A 248 -14.99 -21.78 -6.82
CA ASN A 248 -16.13 -22.70 -6.78
C ASN A 248 -17.38 -22.14 -7.45
N ARG A 249 -17.49 -20.80 -7.56
CA ARG A 249 -18.62 -20.11 -8.19
C ARG A 249 -18.42 -19.79 -9.68
N VAL A 250 -17.22 -20.00 -10.25
CA VAL A 250 -16.88 -19.56 -11.61
C VAL A 250 -17.92 -20.01 -12.64
N LYS A 251 -18.32 -21.28 -12.64
CA LYS A 251 -19.31 -21.78 -13.58
C LYS A 251 -20.73 -21.29 -13.29
N LYS A 252 -21.12 -21.25 -12.02
CA LYS A 252 -22.47 -20.86 -11.59
C LYS A 252 -22.76 -19.39 -11.88
N ASP A 253 -21.80 -18.53 -11.55
CA ASP A 253 -21.97 -17.08 -11.62
C ASP A 253 -21.34 -16.48 -12.88
N ASN A 254 -20.86 -17.35 -13.80
CA ASN A 254 -20.17 -16.99 -15.04
C ASN A 254 -19.07 -15.93 -14.79
N ILE A 255 -18.14 -16.24 -13.86
CA ILE A 255 -17.01 -15.35 -13.54
C ILE A 255 -16.02 -15.41 -14.71
N ILE A 256 -15.86 -14.28 -15.40
CA ILE A 256 -15.00 -14.15 -16.57
C ILE A 256 -13.64 -13.50 -16.27
N GLY A 257 -13.52 -12.80 -15.14
CA GLY A 257 -12.30 -12.12 -14.72
C GLY A 257 -12.17 -12.00 -13.22
N ILE A 258 -10.93 -12.01 -12.71
CA ILE A 258 -10.57 -11.76 -11.29
C ILE A 258 -9.42 -10.75 -11.27
N PHE A 259 -9.63 -9.63 -10.59
CA PHE A 259 -8.58 -8.69 -10.20
C PHE A 259 -8.15 -8.97 -8.77
N CYS A 260 -6.87 -9.14 -8.52
CA CYS A 260 -6.27 -9.32 -7.20
C CYS A 260 -5.59 -8.03 -6.78
N SER A 261 -6.06 -7.38 -5.73
CA SER A 261 -5.66 -6.02 -5.36
C SER A 261 -4.23 -5.90 -4.81
N ASN A 262 -3.59 -7.02 -4.43
CA ASN A 262 -2.21 -7.03 -3.91
C ASN A 262 -1.60 -8.45 -3.89
N GLU A 263 -0.35 -8.54 -3.40
CA GLU A 263 0.37 -9.82 -3.25
C GLU A 263 -0.39 -10.85 -2.40
N GLY A 264 -1.15 -10.43 -1.37
CA GLY A 264 -1.89 -11.34 -0.50
C GLY A 264 -3.03 -12.06 -1.23
N THR A 265 -3.83 -11.34 -2.01
CA THR A 265 -4.92 -11.92 -2.81
C THR A 265 -4.40 -12.74 -3.99
N VAL A 266 -3.28 -12.35 -4.58
CA VAL A 266 -2.56 -13.16 -5.57
C VAL A 266 -2.13 -14.50 -4.98
N LYS A 267 -1.52 -14.51 -3.79
CA LYS A 267 -1.15 -15.75 -3.09
C LYS A 267 -2.37 -16.64 -2.86
N GLY A 268 -3.52 -16.06 -2.51
CA GLY A 268 -4.78 -16.79 -2.35
C GLY A 268 -5.19 -17.54 -3.61
N ILE A 269 -5.18 -16.87 -4.78
CA ILE A 269 -5.48 -17.49 -6.08
C ILE A 269 -4.44 -18.57 -6.43
N LEU A 270 -3.15 -18.30 -6.27
CA LEU A 270 -2.09 -19.24 -6.57
C LEU A 270 -2.18 -20.50 -5.71
N ALA A 271 -2.39 -20.36 -4.39
CA ALA A 271 -2.57 -21.49 -3.47
C ALA A 271 -3.79 -22.36 -3.84
N SER A 272 -4.88 -21.74 -4.32
CA SER A 272 -6.11 -22.44 -4.71
C SER A 272 -6.06 -23.02 -6.12
N THR A 273 -4.99 -22.79 -6.89
CA THR A 273 -4.89 -23.18 -8.31
C THR A 273 -3.58 -23.91 -8.65
N ALA A 274 -2.92 -24.51 -7.67
CA ALA A 274 -1.62 -25.16 -7.81
C ALA A 274 -0.62 -24.25 -8.58
N ASP A 275 -0.31 -23.11 -7.98
CA ASP A 275 0.56 -22.05 -8.51
C ASP A 275 0.12 -21.54 -9.91
N GLY A 276 -1.20 -21.51 -10.14
CA GLY A 276 -1.80 -21.03 -11.39
C GLY A 276 -2.00 -22.10 -12.47
N THR A 277 -1.38 -23.28 -12.34
CA THR A 277 -1.44 -24.33 -13.39
C THR A 277 -2.86 -24.85 -13.66
N ALA A 278 -3.75 -24.75 -12.67
CA ALA A 278 -5.14 -25.17 -12.81
C ALA A 278 -6.00 -24.11 -13.54
N LEU A 279 -5.57 -22.87 -13.67
CA LEU A 279 -6.35 -21.79 -14.29
C LEU A 279 -6.72 -22.10 -15.74
N PRO A 280 -5.77 -22.35 -16.66
CA PRO A 280 -6.12 -22.65 -18.05
C PRO A 280 -6.87 -23.98 -18.24
N LYS A 281 -6.74 -24.92 -17.29
CA LYS A 281 -7.38 -26.25 -17.38
C LYS A 281 -8.84 -26.20 -16.90
N ASN A 282 -9.07 -25.59 -15.74
CA ASN A 282 -10.37 -25.63 -15.06
C ASN A 282 -11.25 -24.41 -15.36
N TYR A 283 -10.64 -23.29 -15.75
CA TYR A 283 -11.28 -22.00 -15.97
C TYR A 283 -10.83 -21.36 -17.31
N PRO A 284 -10.98 -22.06 -18.45
CA PRO A 284 -10.47 -21.59 -19.73
C PRO A 284 -11.10 -20.25 -20.12
N GLY A 285 -10.25 -19.30 -20.51
CA GLY A 285 -10.66 -17.96 -20.94
C GLY A 285 -11.09 -17.01 -19.83
N MET A 286 -10.84 -17.36 -18.55
CA MET A 286 -10.94 -16.42 -17.44
C MET A 286 -9.67 -15.57 -17.35
N ALA A 287 -9.83 -14.24 -17.30
CA ALA A 287 -8.70 -13.32 -17.11
C ALA A 287 -8.36 -13.20 -15.63
N VAL A 288 -7.09 -13.34 -15.26
CA VAL A 288 -6.62 -13.06 -13.90
C VAL A 288 -5.53 -12.01 -13.96
N ILE A 289 -5.72 -10.91 -13.23
CA ILE A 289 -4.77 -9.80 -13.14
C ILE A 289 -4.37 -9.63 -11.67
N GLY A 290 -3.06 -9.44 -11.43
CA GLY A 290 -2.52 -9.19 -10.12
C GLY A 290 -2.18 -7.74 -9.87
N PHE A 291 -1.70 -7.47 -8.67
CA PHE A 291 -1.06 -6.24 -8.26
C PHE A 291 0.21 -6.58 -7.46
N ASP A 292 1.22 -5.71 -7.46
CA ASP A 292 2.55 -5.95 -6.93
C ASP A 292 3.40 -6.92 -7.81
N ALA A 293 4.50 -7.50 -7.29
CA ALA A 293 5.44 -8.23 -8.14
C ALA A 293 6.24 -9.31 -7.41
N GLY A 294 5.63 -10.09 -6.53
CA GLY A 294 6.31 -11.19 -5.84
C GLY A 294 6.74 -12.34 -6.78
N LYS A 295 7.72 -13.13 -6.35
CA LYS A 295 8.33 -14.23 -7.12
C LYS A 295 7.32 -15.17 -7.79
N ASN A 296 6.32 -15.65 -7.04
CA ASN A 296 5.34 -16.61 -7.56
C ASN A 296 4.39 -15.97 -8.58
N GLN A 297 4.02 -14.70 -8.36
CA GLN A 297 3.22 -13.94 -9.33
C GLN A 297 3.97 -13.74 -10.64
N LYS A 298 5.26 -13.37 -10.61
CA LYS A 298 6.08 -13.25 -11.80
C LYS A 298 6.18 -14.58 -12.56
N ALA A 299 6.32 -15.71 -11.85
CA ALA A 299 6.33 -17.02 -12.46
C ALA A 299 5.00 -17.36 -13.15
N ALA A 300 3.87 -17.06 -12.52
CA ALA A 300 2.53 -17.26 -13.10
C ALA A 300 2.28 -16.38 -14.34
N ILE A 301 2.75 -15.13 -14.33
CA ILE A 301 2.67 -14.23 -15.48
C ILE A 301 3.55 -14.74 -16.63
N ARG A 302 4.79 -15.14 -16.33
CA ARG A 302 5.71 -15.69 -17.35
C ARG A 302 5.15 -16.96 -17.99
N ALA A 303 4.47 -17.79 -17.21
CA ALA A 303 3.76 -18.98 -17.69
C ALA A 303 2.40 -18.68 -18.36
N LYS A 304 1.98 -17.40 -18.41
CA LYS A 304 0.69 -16.94 -18.94
C LYS A 304 -0.54 -17.53 -18.20
N TYR A 305 -0.37 -17.90 -16.94
CA TYR A 305 -1.49 -18.26 -16.06
C TYR A 305 -2.23 -17.02 -15.58
N PHE A 306 -1.49 -15.95 -15.31
CA PHE A 306 -2.03 -14.61 -15.13
C PHE A 306 -1.77 -13.79 -16.38
N MET A 307 -2.71 -12.93 -16.72
CA MET A 307 -2.61 -12.04 -17.88
C MET A 307 -1.50 -11.00 -17.71
N GLY A 308 -1.34 -10.49 -16.51
CA GLY A 308 -0.36 -9.48 -16.12
C GLY A 308 -0.66 -8.96 -14.73
N ALA A 309 0.02 -7.88 -14.36
CA ALA A 309 -0.21 -7.20 -13.10
C ALA A 309 0.24 -5.74 -13.14
N ILE A 310 -0.14 -5.00 -12.11
CA ILE A 310 0.37 -3.65 -11.84
C ILE A 310 1.53 -3.76 -10.85
N THR A 311 2.68 -3.19 -11.15
CA THR A 311 3.76 -3.02 -10.18
C THR A 311 3.88 -1.57 -9.74
N GLN A 312 4.34 -1.38 -8.52
CA GLN A 312 4.68 -0.09 -7.91
C GLN A 312 6.19 0.17 -7.97
N ASP A 313 6.64 1.27 -7.37
CA ASP A 313 8.07 1.51 -7.09
C ASP A 313 8.32 1.45 -5.56
N PRO A 314 8.36 0.24 -4.96
CA PRO A 314 8.49 0.11 -3.51
C PRO A 314 9.82 0.66 -2.97
N TYR A 315 10.90 0.58 -3.73
CA TYR A 315 12.16 1.19 -3.34
C TYR A 315 12.03 2.70 -3.20
N ASN A 316 11.40 3.36 -4.19
CA ASN A 316 11.19 4.81 -4.16
C ASN A 316 10.17 5.20 -3.06
N ILE A 317 9.14 4.40 -2.80
CA ILE A 317 8.22 4.63 -1.66
C ILE A 317 9.02 4.72 -0.36
N GLY A 318 9.89 3.74 -0.09
CA GLY A 318 10.71 3.72 1.12
C GLY A 318 11.73 4.88 1.18
N PHE A 319 12.37 5.18 0.06
CA PHE A 319 13.31 6.29 -0.04
C PHE A 319 12.61 7.62 0.27
N GLN A 320 11.49 7.90 -0.37
CA GLN A 320 10.72 9.13 -0.20
C GLN A 320 10.13 9.28 1.20
N ALA A 321 9.76 8.18 1.87
CA ALA A 321 9.29 8.22 3.25
C ALA A 321 10.33 8.87 4.19
N VAL A 322 11.59 8.51 4.06
CA VAL A 322 12.69 9.06 4.87
C VAL A 322 13.14 10.43 4.35
N ASP A 323 13.16 10.65 3.04
CA ASP A 323 13.49 11.94 2.42
C ASP A 323 12.54 13.04 2.88
N LEU A 324 11.22 12.80 2.79
CA LEU A 324 10.20 13.74 3.25
C LEU A 324 10.29 13.98 4.76
N ALA A 325 10.54 12.92 5.56
CA ALA A 325 10.73 13.07 6.99
C ALA A 325 11.95 13.95 7.31
N TYR A 326 13.06 13.73 6.63
CA TYR A 326 14.26 14.55 6.79
C TYR A 326 14.00 16.02 6.41
N LYS A 327 13.35 16.28 5.29
CA LYS A 327 12.97 17.63 4.84
C LYS A 327 12.06 18.32 5.86
N ALA A 328 11.04 17.63 6.38
CA ALA A 328 10.14 18.15 7.41
C ALA A 328 10.90 18.50 8.70
N ILE A 329 11.84 17.65 9.16
CA ILE A 329 12.71 17.94 10.32
C ILE A 329 13.56 19.21 10.09
N LYS A 330 13.97 19.47 8.86
CA LYS A 330 14.73 20.68 8.48
C LYS A 330 13.87 21.91 8.29
N GLY A 331 12.56 21.84 8.51
CA GLY A 331 11.61 22.94 8.31
C GLY A 331 11.38 23.28 6.83
N GLN A 332 11.74 22.38 5.92
CA GLN A 332 11.46 22.55 4.50
C GLN A 332 10.01 22.19 4.21
N SER A 333 9.40 22.84 3.22
CA SER A 333 8.07 22.48 2.74
C SER A 333 8.11 21.10 2.08
N VAL A 334 7.13 20.27 2.40
CA VAL A 334 6.94 18.93 1.82
C VAL A 334 5.55 18.84 1.21
N ALA A 335 5.41 18.01 0.18
CA ALA A 335 4.15 17.72 -0.50
C ALA A 335 4.05 16.21 -0.80
N ASN A 336 2.85 15.74 -1.07
CA ASN A 336 2.63 14.36 -1.47
C ASN A 336 3.43 14.01 -2.73
N VAL A 337 3.98 12.79 -2.74
CA VAL A 337 4.75 12.25 -3.86
C VAL A 337 4.02 11.01 -4.38
N ASP A 338 3.57 11.08 -5.64
CA ASP A 338 3.14 9.88 -6.37
C ASP A 338 4.38 9.16 -6.90
N THR A 339 4.62 7.95 -6.44
CA THR A 339 5.76 7.13 -6.86
C THR A 339 5.49 6.36 -8.15
N GLY A 340 4.27 6.45 -8.67
CA GLY A 340 3.85 5.84 -9.92
C GLY A 340 3.56 4.34 -9.84
N ALA A 341 3.04 3.82 -10.95
CA ALA A 341 2.78 2.40 -11.16
C ALA A 341 2.92 2.07 -12.65
N LYS A 342 3.15 0.78 -12.96
CA LYS A 342 3.24 0.30 -14.34
C LYS A 342 2.54 -1.04 -14.50
N TRP A 343 1.89 -1.22 -15.64
CA TRP A 343 1.49 -2.55 -16.10
C TRP A 343 2.70 -3.37 -16.50
N TYR A 344 2.68 -4.66 -16.19
CA TYR A 344 3.61 -5.64 -16.74
C TYR A 344 2.93 -6.97 -17.04
N ASP A 345 3.43 -7.65 -18.05
CA ASP A 345 3.01 -8.97 -18.50
C ASP A 345 4.21 -9.82 -18.96
N SER A 346 3.95 -10.99 -19.51
CA SER A 346 5.00 -11.91 -19.99
C SER A 346 5.88 -11.35 -21.13
N THR A 347 5.46 -10.26 -21.78
CA THR A 347 6.19 -9.63 -22.90
C THR A 347 6.98 -8.39 -22.48
N THR A 348 6.58 -7.76 -21.39
CA THR A 348 7.13 -6.49 -20.93
C THR A 348 7.97 -6.59 -19.67
N MET A 349 7.80 -7.66 -18.87
CA MET A 349 8.42 -7.78 -17.54
C MET A 349 9.96 -7.79 -17.54
N ASP A 350 10.60 -8.08 -18.66
CA ASP A 350 12.06 -8.08 -18.80
C ASP A 350 12.60 -6.75 -19.38
N GLN A 351 11.74 -5.78 -19.70
CA GLN A 351 12.15 -4.45 -20.13
C GLN A 351 12.82 -3.70 -18.94
N PRO A 352 13.95 -3.00 -19.15
CA PRO A 352 14.74 -2.42 -18.05
C PRO A 352 13.96 -1.51 -17.10
N ASP A 353 13.03 -0.74 -17.63
CA ASP A 353 12.22 0.22 -16.86
C ASP A 353 11.08 -0.46 -16.07
N ILE A 354 10.72 -1.69 -16.42
CA ILE A 354 9.79 -2.56 -15.68
C ILE A 354 10.58 -3.44 -14.72
N ALA A 355 11.60 -4.17 -15.23
CA ALA A 355 12.37 -5.14 -14.47
C ALA A 355 12.92 -4.57 -13.15
N ARG A 356 13.37 -3.29 -13.15
CA ARG A 356 13.85 -2.60 -11.94
C ARG A 356 12.78 -2.40 -10.84
N LEU A 357 11.50 -2.49 -11.20
CA LEU A 357 10.36 -2.35 -10.28
C LEU A 357 9.89 -3.71 -9.73
N LEU A 358 10.36 -4.81 -10.35
CA LEU A 358 9.97 -6.15 -9.96
C LEU A 358 10.96 -6.69 -8.92
N TYR A 359 10.44 -7.34 -7.90
CA TYR A 359 11.21 -7.88 -6.76
C TYR A 359 10.94 -9.36 -6.53
N ASP A 360 11.80 -10.00 -5.73
CA ASP A 360 11.70 -11.42 -5.34
C ASP A 360 11.61 -11.58 -3.84
#